data_17d72ea23a3089a9cd26782b12ad4fc0
#
_entry.id   17d72ea23a3089a9cd26782b12ad4fc0
#
_cell.length_a   1.000
_cell.length_b   1.000
_cell.length_c   1.000
_cell.angle_alpha   90.00
_cell.angle_beta   90.00
_cell.angle_gamma   90.00
#
_symmetry.space_group_name_H-M   'P 1'
#
loop_
_entity.id
_entity.type
_entity.pdbx_description
1 polymer ?
#
loop_
_entity_poly.entity_id
_entity_poly.type
_entity_poly.pdbx_seq_one_letter_code
_entity_poly.pdbx_strand_id
1 'polypeptide(L)'
;MARCADRNDDMTLHRYVPPFSLPPHGDALAADSWHVIAGRGAATLQLPAHWPSLWLPMRGRLSMQAQDAHWTLFGGEGQLWRAGALNVQASHESRWLALVAAPTVWNVAFANSADDEEPLPWRGDPGDGVHEAMEALAHDDDALALLIPALIDRQRDVAACLPRCRGRTLAHRRQALLRLLNLRHLMQCHVEADDDASIDVPWLASRAHYSPGHLIRLHRAVFGETPSDYFTRLRQARAWELVRETDMPVATITHRLGFESQSAFCRAFKHAFGMTATQARREADACAA
;
A
#
# COMPACT_ATOMS: atom_id res chain seq x y z
N MET A 1 20.39 -38.86 -0.45
CA MET A 1 21.08 -37.58 -0.56
C MET A 1 20.93 -37.07 -1.98
N ALA A 2 19.84 -36.38 -2.27
CA ALA A 2 19.61 -35.72 -3.55
C ALA A 2 19.98 -34.23 -3.36
N ARG A 3 20.93 -33.77 -4.18
CA ARG A 3 21.36 -32.37 -4.21
C ARG A 3 20.17 -31.54 -4.61
N CYS A 4 19.76 -30.61 -3.74
CA CYS A 4 18.93 -29.47 -4.11
C CYS A 4 19.74 -28.66 -5.12
N ALA A 5 19.37 -28.73 -6.39
CA ALA A 5 20.02 -27.96 -7.43
C ALA A 5 19.64 -26.50 -7.26
N ASP A 6 20.64 -25.65 -7.17
CA ASP A 6 20.57 -24.19 -7.27
C ASP A 6 19.78 -23.78 -8.52
N ARG A 7 18.50 -23.43 -8.35
CA ARG A 7 17.65 -22.84 -9.38
C ARG A 7 17.58 -21.31 -9.27
N ASN A 8 18.36 -20.73 -8.38
CA ASN A 8 18.39 -19.25 -8.20
C ASN A 8 19.46 -18.58 -9.08
N ASP A 9 20.26 -19.35 -9.83
CA ASP A 9 21.42 -18.85 -10.60
C ASP A 9 21.07 -18.17 -11.93
N ASP A 10 19.79 -18.09 -12.33
CA ASP A 10 19.42 -17.61 -13.68
C ASP A 10 18.55 -16.31 -13.68
N MET A 11 18.26 -15.72 -12.54
CA MET A 11 17.47 -14.49 -12.51
C MET A 11 18.35 -13.26 -12.58
N THR A 12 18.43 -12.65 -13.76
CA THR A 12 19.18 -11.42 -14.00
C THR A 12 18.57 -10.25 -13.21
N LEU A 13 19.41 -9.48 -12.50
CA LEU A 13 19.03 -8.26 -11.82
C LEU A 13 19.58 -7.04 -12.56
N HIS A 14 18.70 -6.13 -12.96
CA HIS A 14 19.08 -4.86 -13.59
C HIS A 14 18.94 -3.70 -12.60
N ARG A 15 19.99 -2.86 -12.49
CA ARG A 15 19.98 -1.66 -11.65
C ARG A 15 19.90 -0.41 -12.48
N TYR A 16 19.02 0.49 -12.06
CA TYR A 16 18.83 1.80 -12.67
C TYR A 16 19.08 2.88 -11.62
N VAL A 17 20.07 3.74 -11.89
CA VAL A 17 20.42 4.88 -11.02
C VAL A 17 20.32 6.17 -11.85
N PRO A 18 19.70 7.25 -11.36
CA PRO A 18 19.58 8.51 -12.10
C PRO A 18 20.93 9.14 -12.46
N PRO A 19 21.01 9.88 -13.57
CA PRO A 19 19.94 10.18 -14.50
C PRO A 19 19.71 9.02 -15.50
N PHE A 20 18.58 8.35 -15.38
CA PHE A 20 18.20 7.32 -16.35
C PHE A 20 16.98 7.78 -17.12
N SER A 21 16.94 7.48 -18.39
CA SER A 21 15.70 7.42 -19.13
C SER A 21 15.19 6.00 -19.00
N LEU A 22 14.28 5.74 -18.06
CA LEU A 22 13.40 4.60 -18.29
C LEU A 22 12.71 4.89 -19.62
N PRO A 23 12.62 3.91 -20.51
CA PRO A 23 11.84 4.10 -21.72
C PRO A 23 10.48 4.61 -21.30
N PRO A 24 9.92 5.62 -22.00
CA PRO A 24 8.64 6.23 -21.64
C PRO A 24 7.49 5.22 -21.63
N HIS A 25 7.71 4.01 -22.12
CA HIS A 25 6.77 2.89 -22.11
C HIS A 25 7.49 1.68 -21.50
N GLY A 26 6.84 1.05 -20.52
CA GLY A 26 7.36 -0.12 -19.79
C GLY A 26 7.69 -1.37 -20.63
N ASP A 27 7.50 -1.30 -21.94
CA ASP A 27 7.79 -2.38 -22.90
C ASP A 27 9.29 -2.70 -23.08
N ALA A 28 10.17 -1.92 -22.42
CA ALA A 28 11.62 -2.13 -22.52
C ALA A 28 12.24 -2.82 -21.30
N LEU A 29 11.46 -3.13 -20.27
CA LEU A 29 11.93 -3.93 -19.15
C LEU A 29 11.89 -5.41 -19.53
N ALA A 30 13.00 -6.13 -19.32
CA ALA A 30 13.05 -7.56 -19.61
C ALA A 30 12.08 -8.33 -18.70
N ALA A 31 11.20 -9.15 -19.30
CA ALA A 31 10.12 -9.83 -18.57
C ALA A 31 10.60 -11.04 -17.74
N ASP A 32 11.84 -11.43 -17.88
CA ASP A 32 12.50 -12.54 -17.19
C ASP A 32 13.45 -12.10 -16.07
N SER A 33 13.45 -10.80 -15.76
CA SER A 33 14.46 -10.19 -14.90
C SER A 33 13.85 -9.34 -13.78
N TRP A 34 14.62 -9.13 -12.73
CA TRP A 34 14.35 -8.14 -11.68
C TRP A 34 14.90 -6.77 -12.07
N HIS A 35 14.18 -5.73 -11.70
CA HIS A 35 14.58 -4.35 -11.94
C HIS A 35 14.57 -3.56 -10.63
N VAL A 36 15.75 -3.19 -10.15
CA VAL A 36 15.92 -2.30 -9.00
C VAL A 36 16.11 -0.89 -9.52
N ILE A 37 15.28 0.02 -9.05
CA ILE A 37 15.33 1.43 -9.43
C ILE A 37 15.64 2.24 -8.18
N ALA A 38 16.81 2.85 -8.13
CA ALA A 38 17.21 3.75 -7.06
C ALA A 38 17.10 5.19 -7.52
N GLY A 39 16.07 5.92 -7.04
CA GLY A 39 15.81 7.30 -7.47
C GLY A 39 16.27 8.35 -6.46
N ARG A 40 16.80 9.47 -6.99
CA ARG A 40 17.05 10.70 -6.24
C ARG A 40 16.48 11.89 -7.00
N GLY A 41 15.63 12.68 -6.31
CA GLY A 41 14.98 13.84 -6.91
C GLY A 41 13.77 13.51 -7.75
N ALA A 42 13.33 14.50 -8.54
CA ALA A 42 12.11 14.38 -9.35
C ALA A 42 12.25 13.32 -10.43
N ALA A 43 11.27 12.45 -10.52
CA ALA A 43 11.18 11.44 -11.56
C ALA A 43 9.70 11.12 -11.84
N THR A 44 9.39 10.75 -13.07
CA THR A 44 8.08 10.22 -13.46
C THR A 44 8.29 8.85 -14.06
N LEU A 45 7.57 7.87 -13.54
CA LEU A 45 7.69 6.48 -13.92
C LEU A 45 6.31 5.93 -14.25
N GLN A 46 6.22 5.19 -15.35
CA GLN A 46 5.05 4.43 -15.73
C GLN A 46 5.44 2.96 -15.83
N LEU A 47 4.79 2.12 -15.04
CA LEU A 47 5.05 0.69 -15.06
C LEU A 47 4.09 -0.05 -16.01
N PRO A 48 4.54 -1.19 -16.56
CA PRO A 48 3.65 -2.08 -17.30
C PRO A 48 2.44 -2.48 -16.48
N ALA A 49 1.29 -2.58 -17.14
CA ALA A 49 0.07 -3.07 -16.52
C ALA A 49 0.31 -4.47 -15.94
N HIS A 50 -0.18 -4.70 -14.72
CA HIS A 50 -0.10 -5.99 -14.01
C HIS A 50 1.29 -6.41 -13.51
N TRP A 51 2.32 -5.59 -13.65
CA TRP A 51 3.61 -5.89 -13.03
C TRP A 51 3.58 -5.55 -11.54
N PRO A 52 3.80 -6.53 -10.65
CA PRO A 52 3.97 -6.25 -9.24
C PRO A 52 5.19 -5.39 -9.01
N SER A 53 5.10 -4.47 -8.06
CA SER A 53 6.19 -3.56 -7.72
C SER A 53 6.20 -3.23 -6.25
N LEU A 54 7.39 -3.21 -5.65
CA LEU A 54 7.62 -2.80 -4.26
C LEU A 54 8.25 -1.41 -4.27
N TRP A 55 7.72 -0.50 -3.46
CA TRP A 55 8.12 0.90 -3.40
C TRP A 55 8.46 1.28 -1.97
N LEU A 56 9.63 1.89 -1.78
CA LEU A 56 10.09 2.44 -0.50
C LEU A 56 10.66 3.85 -0.71
N PRO A 57 9.93 4.91 -0.39
CA PRO A 57 10.53 6.23 -0.21
C PRO A 57 11.37 6.24 1.07
N MET A 58 12.66 6.40 0.94
CA MET A 58 13.62 6.51 2.04
C MET A 58 13.58 7.91 2.65
N ARG A 59 13.30 8.92 1.84
CA ARG A 59 13.14 10.32 2.22
C ARG A 59 12.21 11.02 1.23
N GLY A 60 11.44 12.01 1.72
CA GLY A 60 10.51 12.77 0.90
C GLY A 60 9.23 11.99 0.64
N ARG A 61 8.68 12.11 -0.56
CA ARG A 61 7.39 11.52 -0.91
C ARG A 61 7.32 11.04 -2.36
N LEU A 62 6.52 10.00 -2.58
CA LEU A 62 6.12 9.53 -3.91
C LEU A 62 4.62 9.75 -4.09
N SER A 63 4.25 10.49 -5.11
CA SER A 63 2.86 10.60 -5.55
C SER A 63 2.56 9.43 -6.48
N MET A 64 1.57 8.63 -6.12
CA MET A 64 1.19 7.41 -6.80
C MET A 64 -0.18 7.62 -7.45
N GLN A 65 -0.35 7.11 -8.65
CA GLN A 65 -1.63 7.14 -9.36
C GLN A 65 -1.91 5.81 -10.06
N ALA A 66 -3.07 5.24 -9.81
CA ALA A 66 -3.56 4.06 -10.51
C ALA A 66 -5.06 4.16 -10.76
N GLN A 67 -5.48 3.99 -12.01
CA GLN A 67 -6.88 4.18 -12.42
C GLN A 67 -7.43 5.53 -11.92
N ASP A 68 -8.42 5.49 -11.03
CA ASP A 68 -9.09 6.68 -10.49
C ASP A 68 -8.60 7.04 -9.07
N ALA A 69 -7.55 6.38 -8.57
CA ALA A 69 -7.02 6.60 -7.24
C ALA A 69 -5.68 7.33 -7.28
N HIS A 70 -5.55 8.31 -6.40
CA HIS A 70 -4.32 9.02 -6.10
C HIS A 70 -3.98 8.87 -4.64
N TRP A 71 -2.70 8.65 -4.32
CA TRP A 71 -2.23 8.64 -2.94
C TRP A 71 -0.76 9.02 -2.86
N THR A 72 -0.27 9.25 -1.66
CA THR A 72 1.13 9.60 -1.41
C THR A 72 1.74 8.60 -0.46
N LEU A 73 2.91 8.06 -0.81
CA LEU A 73 3.78 7.35 0.11
C LEU A 73 4.80 8.32 0.69
N PHE A 74 4.96 8.30 1.99
CA PHE A 74 5.92 9.12 2.72
C PHE A 74 7.16 8.32 3.10
N GLY A 75 8.25 9.02 3.41
CA GLY A 75 9.47 8.37 3.91
C GLY A 75 9.18 7.49 5.13
N GLY A 76 9.67 6.24 5.09
CA GLY A 76 9.39 5.21 6.08
C GLY A 76 8.17 4.33 5.79
N GLU A 77 7.32 4.69 4.84
CA GLU A 77 6.27 3.79 4.35
C GLU A 77 6.78 2.90 3.23
N GLY A 78 6.16 1.74 3.07
CA GLY A 78 6.36 0.86 1.93
C GLY A 78 5.05 0.45 1.29
N GLN A 79 5.09 0.07 0.03
CA GLN A 79 3.93 -0.49 -0.66
C GLN A 79 4.34 -1.57 -1.66
N LEU A 80 3.70 -2.72 -1.54
CA LEU A 80 3.68 -3.73 -2.59
C LEU A 80 2.41 -3.55 -3.42
N TRP A 81 2.57 -3.17 -4.69
CA TRP A 81 1.48 -2.90 -5.62
C TRP A 81 1.29 -4.05 -6.60
N ARG A 82 0.01 -4.40 -6.90
CA ARG A 82 -0.36 -5.46 -7.87
C ARG A 82 -1.63 -5.17 -8.69
N ALA A 83 -2.24 -4.03 -8.52
CA ALA A 83 -3.60 -3.77 -9.02
C ALA A 83 -3.65 -3.02 -10.36
N GLY A 84 -2.77 -3.30 -11.29
CA GLY A 84 -2.79 -2.70 -12.63
C GLY A 84 -1.68 -1.68 -12.87
N ALA A 85 -1.83 -0.89 -13.93
CA ALA A 85 -0.87 0.14 -14.28
C ALA A 85 -0.70 1.17 -13.16
N LEU A 86 0.53 1.60 -12.93
CA LEU A 86 0.92 2.53 -11.88
C LEU A 86 1.77 3.65 -12.47
N ASN A 87 1.34 4.89 -12.26
CA ASN A 87 2.14 6.08 -12.50
C ASN A 87 2.70 6.58 -11.18
N VAL A 88 3.98 6.88 -11.14
CA VAL A 88 4.68 7.34 -9.95
C VAL A 88 5.41 8.64 -10.25
N GLN A 89 5.24 9.62 -9.38
CA GLN A 89 5.94 10.90 -9.45
C GLN A 89 6.69 11.13 -8.14
N ALA A 90 8.01 11.26 -8.23
CA ALA A 90 8.86 11.60 -7.09
C ALA A 90 9.07 13.12 -7.00
N SER A 91 9.10 13.66 -5.78
CA SER A 91 9.44 15.07 -5.54
C SER A 91 10.95 15.30 -5.63
N HIS A 92 11.36 16.56 -5.80
CA HIS A 92 12.79 16.95 -5.93
C HIS A 92 13.67 16.51 -4.74
N GLU A 93 13.11 16.41 -3.55
CA GLU A 93 13.83 16.03 -2.33
C GLU A 93 13.74 14.53 -2.02
N SER A 94 13.08 13.76 -2.87
CA SER A 94 12.86 12.35 -2.62
C SER A 94 14.11 11.52 -2.88
N ARG A 95 14.36 10.57 -2.00
CA ARG A 95 15.23 9.41 -2.21
C ARG A 95 14.36 8.17 -2.05
N TRP A 96 14.37 7.28 -3.01
CA TRP A 96 13.47 6.14 -3.03
C TRP A 96 14.08 4.94 -3.75
N LEU A 97 13.56 3.77 -3.39
CA LEU A 97 13.88 2.50 -4.02
C LEU A 97 12.60 1.87 -4.55
N ALA A 98 12.70 1.21 -5.70
CA ALA A 98 11.66 0.37 -6.22
C ALA A 98 12.23 -0.95 -6.74
N LEU A 99 11.52 -2.04 -6.49
CA LEU A 99 11.77 -3.35 -7.09
C LEU A 99 10.58 -3.70 -7.99
N VAL A 100 10.85 -3.96 -9.26
CA VAL A 100 9.84 -4.22 -10.27
C VAL A 100 10.21 -5.49 -11.04
N ALA A 101 9.24 -6.35 -11.30
CA ALA A 101 9.44 -7.51 -12.16
C ALA A 101 8.09 -7.98 -12.74
N ALA A 102 8.14 -8.76 -13.81
CA ALA A 102 6.95 -9.40 -14.34
C ALA A 102 6.34 -10.40 -13.33
N PRO A 103 5.03 -10.68 -13.40
CA PRO A 103 4.37 -11.62 -12.50
C PRO A 103 5.02 -13.00 -12.44
N THR A 104 5.56 -13.48 -13.57
CA THR A 104 6.26 -14.77 -13.68
C THR A 104 7.50 -14.83 -12.80
N VAL A 105 8.28 -13.74 -12.73
CA VAL A 105 9.50 -13.64 -11.90
C VAL A 105 9.13 -13.66 -10.43
N TRP A 106 8.12 -12.85 -10.03
CA TRP A 106 7.59 -12.86 -8.67
C TRP A 106 7.08 -14.24 -8.25
N ASN A 107 6.33 -14.91 -9.13
CA ASN A 107 5.77 -16.22 -8.83
C ASN A 107 6.87 -17.27 -8.63
N VAL A 108 7.93 -17.26 -9.44
CA VAL A 108 9.07 -18.17 -9.28
C VAL A 108 9.77 -17.93 -7.95
N ALA A 109 10.01 -16.67 -7.58
CA ALA A 109 10.67 -16.33 -6.32
C ALA A 109 9.85 -16.76 -5.09
N PHE A 110 8.52 -16.63 -5.15
CA PHE A 110 7.64 -17.02 -4.06
C PHE A 110 7.31 -18.51 -4.04
N ALA A 111 7.33 -19.21 -5.19
CA ALA A 111 7.10 -20.65 -5.27
C ALA A 111 8.20 -21.48 -4.53
N ASN A 112 9.38 -20.91 -4.32
CA ASN A 112 10.44 -21.54 -3.54
C ASN A 112 10.27 -21.36 -2.02
N SER A 113 9.27 -20.58 -1.58
CA SER A 113 8.90 -20.47 -0.17
C SER A 113 8.02 -21.64 0.25
N ALA A 114 8.08 -22.03 1.53
CA ALA A 114 7.34 -23.17 2.07
C ALA A 114 5.80 -23.07 1.87
N ASP A 115 5.30 -21.87 1.58
CA ASP A 115 3.86 -21.59 1.44
C ASP A 115 3.39 -21.50 -0.02
N ASP A 116 4.28 -21.60 -1.01
CA ASP A 116 3.97 -21.57 -2.46
C ASP A 116 3.00 -20.43 -2.86
N GLU A 117 3.13 -19.27 -2.19
CA GLU A 117 2.17 -18.18 -2.27
C GLU A 117 2.74 -16.95 -2.98
N GLU A 118 2.02 -16.48 -3.99
CA GLU A 118 2.30 -15.18 -4.62
C GLU A 118 2.21 -14.02 -3.62
N PRO A 119 2.99 -12.92 -3.80
CA PRO A 119 2.93 -11.78 -2.90
C PRO A 119 1.54 -11.15 -2.82
N LEU A 120 1.09 -10.80 -1.62
CA LEU A 120 -0.14 -10.06 -1.38
C LEU A 120 0.16 -8.56 -1.32
N PRO A 121 -0.69 -7.69 -1.91
CA PRO A 121 -0.50 -6.25 -1.83
C PRO A 121 -0.67 -5.76 -0.38
N TRP A 122 0.16 -4.78 -0.01
CA TRP A 122 0.10 -4.09 1.27
C TRP A 122 0.62 -2.66 1.14
N ARG A 123 0.27 -1.80 2.09
CA ARG A 123 0.79 -0.45 2.27
C ARG A 123 0.96 -0.17 3.77
N GLY A 124 1.97 0.57 4.14
CA GLY A 124 2.28 1.01 5.50
C GLY A 124 3.72 0.69 5.89
N ASP A 125 3.98 0.42 7.16
CA ASP A 125 5.29 0.07 7.66
C ASP A 125 5.84 -1.18 6.94
N PRO A 126 7.00 -1.09 6.25
CA PRO A 126 7.61 -2.23 5.57
C PRO A 126 8.16 -3.28 6.54
N GLY A 127 8.46 -2.90 7.78
CA GLY A 127 9.25 -3.67 8.73
C GLY A 127 10.75 -3.62 8.42
N ASP A 128 11.57 -3.77 9.47
CA ASP A 128 13.03 -3.61 9.38
C ASP A 128 13.64 -4.55 8.33
N GLY A 129 13.23 -5.82 8.29
CA GLY A 129 13.79 -6.80 7.35
C GLY A 129 13.56 -6.45 5.88
N VAL A 130 12.38 -5.92 5.52
CA VAL A 130 12.12 -5.45 4.14
C VAL A 130 12.92 -4.19 3.83
N HIS A 131 12.99 -3.28 4.80
CA HIS A 131 13.72 -2.01 4.64
C HIS A 131 15.21 -2.25 4.40
N GLU A 132 15.85 -3.02 5.28
CA GLU A 132 17.27 -3.36 5.21
C GLU A 132 17.61 -4.13 3.92
N ALA A 133 16.81 -5.14 3.57
CA ALA A 133 17.03 -5.91 2.35
C ALA A 133 16.87 -5.05 1.08
N MET A 134 15.92 -4.12 1.04
CA MET A 134 15.78 -3.19 -0.08
C MET A 134 16.94 -2.20 -0.17
N GLU A 135 17.45 -1.69 0.95
CA GLU A 135 18.65 -0.83 0.94
C GLU A 135 19.89 -1.60 0.45
N ALA A 136 20.08 -2.81 0.94
CA ALA A 136 21.18 -3.67 0.49
C ALA A 136 21.07 -4.01 -1.00
N LEU A 137 19.87 -4.28 -1.50
CA LEU A 137 19.61 -4.62 -2.90
C LEU A 137 20.00 -3.50 -3.88
N ALA A 138 20.12 -2.25 -3.42
CA ALA A 138 20.63 -1.16 -4.25
C ALA A 138 22.11 -1.37 -4.65
N HIS A 139 22.87 -2.23 -3.96
CA HIS A 139 24.29 -2.42 -4.13
C HIS A 139 24.74 -3.88 -4.22
N ASP A 140 23.90 -4.83 -3.76
CA ASP A 140 24.21 -6.24 -3.63
C ASP A 140 23.06 -7.09 -4.18
N ASP A 141 23.33 -7.99 -5.13
CA ASP A 141 22.33 -8.88 -5.74
C ASP A 141 21.86 -9.97 -4.77
N ASP A 142 22.74 -10.40 -3.88
CA ASP A 142 22.44 -11.48 -2.90
C ASP A 142 21.36 -11.03 -1.91
N ALA A 143 21.16 -9.73 -1.74
CA ALA A 143 20.12 -9.17 -0.88
C ALA A 143 18.68 -9.56 -1.32
N LEU A 144 18.49 -9.96 -2.58
CA LEU A 144 17.21 -10.48 -3.05
C LEU A 144 16.80 -11.75 -2.29
N ALA A 145 17.75 -12.60 -1.96
CA ALA A 145 17.51 -13.81 -1.16
C ALA A 145 17.04 -13.51 0.28
N LEU A 146 17.36 -12.32 0.81
CA LEU A 146 16.89 -11.84 2.11
C LEU A 146 15.53 -11.15 2.00
N LEU A 147 15.27 -10.48 0.88
CA LEU A 147 14.05 -9.72 0.68
C LEU A 147 12.80 -10.61 0.59
N ILE A 148 12.86 -11.73 -0.13
CA ILE A 148 11.69 -12.61 -0.31
C ILE A 148 11.17 -13.17 1.02
N PRO A 149 11.98 -13.74 1.91
CA PRO A 149 11.54 -14.16 3.25
C PRO A 149 10.97 -12.98 4.08
N ALA A 150 11.62 -11.81 4.03
CA ALA A 150 11.15 -10.63 4.75
C ALA A 150 9.77 -10.16 4.25
N LEU A 151 9.51 -10.21 2.93
CA LEU A 151 8.21 -9.91 2.35
C LEU A 151 7.13 -10.92 2.77
N ILE A 152 7.46 -12.20 2.82
CA ILE A 152 6.55 -13.25 3.29
C ILE A 152 6.18 -13.00 4.74
N ASP A 153 7.16 -12.69 5.58
CA ASP A 153 6.92 -12.36 6.99
C ASP A 153 6.05 -11.12 7.15
N ARG A 154 6.35 -10.05 6.40
CA ARG A 154 5.60 -8.79 6.41
C ARG A 154 4.12 -8.96 6.07
N GLN A 155 3.77 -9.88 5.19
CA GLN A 155 2.39 -10.09 4.76
C GLN A 155 1.66 -11.24 5.49
N ARG A 156 2.30 -11.86 6.48
CA ARG A 156 1.74 -13.02 7.22
C ARG A 156 0.36 -12.76 7.80
N ASP A 157 0.13 -11.59 8.40
CA ASP A 157 -1.16 -11.21 8.97
C ASP A 157 -2.26 -11.09 7.91
N VAL A 158 -1.89 -10.61 6.72
CA VAL A 158 -2.80 -10.51 5.58
C VAL A 158 -3.08 -11.90 5.01
N ALA A 159 -2.06 -12.74 4.89
CA ALA A 159 -2.19 -14.12 4.42
C ALA A 159 -3.09 -14.94 5.36
N ALA A 160 -3.02 -14.71 6.68
CA ALA A 160 -3.92 -15.32 7.67
C ALA A 160 -5.41 -15.02 7.47
N CYS A 161 -5.75 -14.07 6.61
CA CYS A 161 -7.13 -13.80 6.19
C CYS A 161 -7.63 -14.74 5.10
N LEU A 162 -6.76 -15.44 4.35
CA LEU A 162 -7.14 -16.33 3.25
C LEU A 162 -8.14 -17.44 3.64
N PRO A 163 -7.98 -18.15 4.76
CA PRO A 163 -8.93 -19.17 5.18
C PRO A 163 -10.35 -18.64 5.44
N ARG A 164 -10.47 -17.34 5.75
CA ARG A 164 -11.76 -16.66 6.01
C ARG A 164 -12.45 -16.22 4.73
N CYS A 165 -11.73 -16.19 3.60
CA CYS A 165 -12.27 -15.86 2.30
C CYS A 165 -13.09 -17.03 1.75
N ARG A 166 -14.23 -16.71 1.10
CA ARG A 166 -15.09 -17.71 0.46
C ARG A 166 -14.49 -18.10 -0.90
N GLY A 167 -14.45 -19.39 -1.17
CA GLY A 167 -13.98 -19.95 -2.43
C GLY A 167 -13.67 -21.44 -2.32
N ARG A 168 -13.98 -22.21 -3.35
CA ARG A 168 -13.71 -23.66 -3.38
C ARG A 168 -12.22 -23.96 -3.54
N THR A 169 -11.50 -23.12 -4.23
CA THR A 169 -10.06 -23.25 -4.50
C THR A 169 -9.28 -22.14 -3.83
N LEU A 170 -7.99 -22.35 -3.60
CA LEU A 170 -7.09 -21.31 -3.09
C LEU A 170 -7.10 -20.08 -4.01
N ALA A 171 -7.04 -20.28 -5.34
CA ALA A 171 -7.09 -19.18 -6.30
C ALA A 171 -8.35 -18.31 -6.16
N HIS A 172 -9.52 -18.90 -5.95
CA HIS A 172 -10.75 -18.14 -5.72
C HIS A 172 -10.71 -17.35 -4.40
N ARG A 173 -10.15 -17.95 -3.32
CA ARG A 173 -9.99 -17.24 -2.03
C ARG A 173 -9.01 -16.08 -2.15
N ARG A 174 -7.89 -16.28 -2.84
CA ARG A 174 -6.92 -15.21 -3.14
C ARG A 174 -7.56 -14.08 -3.93
N GLN A 175 -8.29 -14.40 -4.98
CA GLN A 175 -8.97 -13.37 -5.78
C GLN A 175 -9.98 -12.57 -4.95
N ALA A 176 -10.72 -13.23 -4.05
CA ALA A 176 -11.63 -12.54 -3.14
C ALA A 176 -10.87 -11.63 -2.18
N LEU A 177 -9.75 -12.09 -1.60
CA LEU A 177 -8.91 -11.30 -0.71
C LEU A 177 -8.29 -10.10 -1.45
N LEU A 178 -7.75 -10.29 -2.65
CA LEU A 178 -7.18 -9.21 -3.46
C LEU A 178 -8.20 -8.11 -3.76
N ARG A 179 -9.46 -8.47 -4.08
CA ARG A 179 -10.54 -7.49 -4.27
C ARG A 179 -10.82 -6.70 -2.99
N LEU A 180 -10.85 -7.36 -1.83
CA LEU A 180 -11.07 -6.69 -0.55
C LEU A 180 -9.91 -5.79 -0.14
N LEU A 181 -8.67 -6.22 -0.36
CA LEU A 181 -7.47 -5.41 -0.11
C LEU A 181 -7.46 -4.15 -1.00
N ASN A 182 -7.82 -4.31 -2.28
CA ASN A 182 -7.95 -3.17 -3.18
C ASN A 182 -9.03 -2.18 -2.72
N LEU A 183 -10.19 -2.66 -2.24
CA LEU A 183 -11.22 -1.79 -1.67
C LEU A 183 -10.72 -1.06 -0.42
N ARG A 184 -9.98 -1.74 0.46
CA ARG A 184 -9.39 -1.09 1.66
C ARG A 184 -8.39 -0.01 1.25
N HIS A 185 -7.56 -0.29 0.23
CA HIS A 185 -6.65 0.71 -0.33
C HIS A 185 -7.40 1.92 -0.91
N LEU A 186 -8.45 1.70 -1.68
CA LEU A 186 -9.29 2.79 -2.21
C LEU A 186 -9.90 3.65 -1.10
N MET A 187 -10.38 3.04 -0.02
CA MET A 187 -10.90 3.77 1.15
C MET A 187 -9.80 4.58 1.86
N GLN A 188 -8.58 4.05 1.96
CA GLN A 188 -7.43 4.79 2.50
C GLN A 188 -7.10 6.01 1.62
N CYS A 189 -6.96 5.80 0.31
CA CYS A 189 -6.68 6.88 -0.65
C CYS A 189 -7.72 7.99 -0.57
N HIS A 190 -9.00 7.62 -0.45
CA HIS A 190 -10.08 8.61 -0.36
C HIS A 190 -10.03 9.46 0.91
N VAL A 191 -9.68 8.86 2.05
CA VAL A 191 -9.51 9.61 3.31
C VAL A 191 -8.28 10.55 3.26
N GLU A 192 -7.28 10.21 2.47
CA GLU A 192 -6.07 11.02 2.29
C GLU A 192 -6.24 12.12 1.25
N ALA A 193 -7.00 11.84 0.19
CA ALA A 193 -7.33 12.81 -0.82
C ALA A 193 -8.29 13.87 -0.25
N ASP A 194 -8.13 15.11 -0.73
CA ASP A 194 -9.07 16.20 -0.42
C ASP A 194 -10.36 16.10 -1.25
N ASP A 195 -10.83 14.89 -1.52
CA ASP A 195 -11.94 14.65 -2.42
C ASP A 195 -13.26 14.58 -1.65
N ASP A 196 -14.17 15.49 -1.96
CA ASP A 196 -15.53 15.57 -1.39
C ASP A 196 -16.44 14.40 -1.85
N ALA A 197 -15.97 13.51 -2.73
CA ALA A 197 -16.77 12.41 -3.22
C ALA A 197 -17.10 11.43 -2.08
N SER A 198 -18.38 11.26 -1.78
CA SER A 198 -18.81 10.31 -0.76
C SER A 198 -18.62 8.87 -1.24
N ILE A 199 -17.75 8.13 -0.58
CA ILE A 199 -17.69 6.68 -0.76
C ILE A 199 -18.80 6.02 0.09
N ASP A 200 -19.72 5.32 -0.59
CA ASP A 200 -20.73 4.50 0.05
C ASP A 200 -20.53 3.01 -0.25
N VAL A 201 -21.26 2.17 0.51
CA VAL A 201 -21.17 0.71 0.34
C VAL A 201 -21.63 0.24 -1.05
N PRO A 202 -22.69 0.78 -1.66
CA PRO A 202 -23.06 0.49 -3.04
C PRO A 202 -21.95 0.76 -4.05
N TRP A 203 -21.26 1.89 -3.96
CA TRP A 203 -20.14 2.22 -4.81
C TRP A 203 -18.96 1.23 -4.63
N LEU A 204 -18.57 0.94 -3.39
CA LEU A 204 -17.54 -0.05 -3.09
C LEU A 204 -17.91 -1.44 -3.63
N ALA A 205 -19.16 -1.85 -3.48
CA ALA A 205 -19.64 -3.14 -3.94
C ALA A 205 -19.57 -3.27 -5.47
N SER A 206 -19.94 -2.22 -6.21
CA SER A 206 -19.83 -2.18 -7.67
C SER A 206 -18.38 -2.34 -8.14
N ARG A 207 -17.43 -1.68 -7.48
CA ARG A 207 -15.98 -1.77 -7.78
C ARG A 207 -15.41 -3.17 -7.56
N ALA A 208 -15.91 -3.90 -6.55
CA ALA A 208 -15.48 -5.27 -6.27
C ALA A 208 -16.28 -6.34 -7.03
N HIS A 209 -17.28 -5.94 -7.82
CA HIS A 209 -18.22 -6.84 -8.48
C HIS A 209 -18.99 -7.73 -7.49
N TYR A 210 -19.47 -7.12 -6.38
CA TYR A 210 -20.31 -7.74 -5.36
C TYR A 210 -21.63 -7.00 -5.21
N SER A 211 -22.64 -7.67 -4.65
CA SER A 211 -23.79 -6.95 -4.09
C SER A 211 -23.41 -6.29 -2.75
N PRO A 212 -24.03 -5.16 -2.35
CA PRO A 212 -23.74 -4.48 -1.09
C PRO A 212 -23.80 -5.40 0.13
N GLY A 213 -24.86 -6.20 0.25
CA GLY A 213 -25.02 -7.15 1.35
C GLY A 213 -23.97 -8.27 1.34
N HIS A 214 -23.52 -8.71 0.16
CA HIS A 214 -22.43 -9.68 0.06
C HIS A 214 -21.10 -9.08 0.51
N LEU A 215 -20.76 -7.88 0.05
CA LEU A 215 -19.56 -7.17 0.47
C LEU A 215 -19.49 -6.98 1.99
N ILE A 216 -20.57 -6.50 2.62
CA ILE A 216 -20.63 -6.30 4.08
C ILE A 216 -20.31 -7.61 4.82
N ARG A 217 -21.00 -8.70 4.45
CA ARG A 217 -20.77 -10.00 5.11
C ARG A 217 -19.37 -10.55 4.88
N LEU A 218 -18.86 -10.43 3.65
CA LEU A 218 -17.53 -10.94 3.30
C LEU A 218 -16.43 -10.14 4.00
N HIS A 219 -16.48 -8.81 3.97
CA HIS A 219 -15.50 -7.94 4.63
C HIS A 219 -15.47 -8.19 6.14
N ARG A 220 -16.66 -8.32 6.78
CA ARG A 220 -16.75 -8.62 8.20
C ARG A 220 -16.22 -10.02 8.54
N ALA A 221 -16.48 -11.03 7.70
CA ALA A 221 -15.94 -12.37 7.89
C ALA A 221 -14.40 -12.42 7.78
N VAL A 222 -13.83 -11.65 6.85
CA VAL A 222 -12.40 -11.66 6.58
C VAL A 222 -11.62 -10.79 7.57
N PHE A 223 -12.10 -9.57 7.85
CA PHE A 223 -11.36 -8.58 8.66
C PHE A 223 -11.96 -8.31 10.04
N GLY A 224 -13.12 -8.91 10.37
CA GLY A 224 -13.79 -8.69 11.66
C GLY A 224 -14.63 -7.42 11.75
N GLU A 225 -14.58 -6.54 10.74
CA GLU A 225 -15.29 -5.25 10.69
C GLU A 225 -16.03 -5.07 9.36
N THR A 226 -17.07 -4.25 9.30
CA THR A 226 -17.74 -3.89 8.05
C THR A 226 -16.92 -2.85 7.26
N PRO A 227 -17.17 -2.66 5.94
CA PRO A 227 -16.54 -1.57 5.18
C PRO A 227 -16.78 -0.19 5.80
N SER A 228 -18.00 0.05 6.33
CA SER A 228 -18.35 1.32 6.97
C SER A 228 -17.60 1.53 8.29
N ASP A 229 -17.43 0.49 9.10
CA ASP A 229 -16.65 0.55 10.35
C ASP A 229 -15.17 0.87 10.04
N TYR A 230 -14.62 0.18 9.05
CA TYR A 230 -13.24 0.41 8.58
C TYR A 230 -13.05 1.85 8.10
N PHE A 231 -13.95 2.36 7.26
CA PHE A 231 -13.90 3.73 6.75
C PHE A 231 -14.02 4.77 7.87
N THR A 232 -14.92 4.53 8.84
CA THR A 232 -15.05 5.38 10.02
C THR A 232 -13.75 5.42 10.82
N ARG A 233 -13.10 4.28 11.03
CA ARG A 233 -11.82 4.19 11.74
C ARG A 233 -10.70 4.94 11.01
N LEU A 234 -10.64 4.84 9.68
CA LEU A 234 -9.67 5.61 8.87
C LEU A 234 -9.89 7.12 9.01
N ARG A 235 -11.15 7.58 8.92
CA ARG A 235 -11.50 9.00 9.10
C ARG A 235 -11.15 9.49 10.51
N GLN A 236 -11.34 8.68 11.53
CA GLN A 236 -10.96 9.01 12.91
C GLN A 236 -9.43 9.12 13.03
N ALA A 237 -8.67 8.14 12.54
CA ALA A 237 -7.21 8.20 12.55
C ALA A 237 -6.70 9.47 11.86
N ARG A 238 -7.23 9.79 10.67
CA ARG A 238 -6.86 11.00 9.93
C ARG A 238 -7.27 12.28 10.65
N ALA A 239 -8.43 12.28 11.33
CA ALA A 239 -8.85 13.41 12.16
C ALA A 239 -7.88 13.68 13.30
N TRP A 240 -7.38 12.61 13.94
CA TRP A 240 -6.38 12.71 14.99
C TRP A 240 -5.07 13.34 14.50
N GLU A 241 -4.54 12.86 13.38
CA GLU A 241 -3.34 13.41 12.75
C GLU A 241 -3.51 14.89 12.42
N LEU A 242 -4.57 15.24 11.66
CA LEU A 242 -4.81 16.62 11.23
C LEU A 242 -4.99 17.59 12.40
N VAL A 243 -5.62 17.15 13.49
CA VAL A 243 -5.82 17.98 14.68
C VAL A 243 -4.51 18.23 15.41
N ARG A 244 -3.60 17.25 15.47
CA ARG A 244 -2.37 17.33 16.27
C ARG A 244 -1.16 17.83 15.50
N GLU A 245 -1.11 17.57 14.21
CA GLU A 245 0.08 17.81 13.39
C GLU A 245 -0.05 19.05 12.49
N THR A 246 -1.24 19.67 12.49
CA THR A 246 -1.49 20.85 11.65
C THR A 246 -2.23 21.96 12.43
N ASP A 247 -2.03 23.20 11.99
CA ASP A 247 -2.79 24.37 12.49
C ASP A 247 -4.15 24.54 11.80
N MET A 248 -4.57 23.53 11.02
CA MET A 248 -5.80 23.61 10.23
C MET A 248 -7.02 23.83 11.12
N PRO A 249 -7.91 24.82 10.79
CA PRO A 249 -9.12 25.03 11.56
C PRO A 249 -10.01 23.79 11.61
N VAL A 250 -10.63 23.55 12.77
CA VAL A 250 -11.51 22.38 12.98
C VAL A 250 -12.66 22.34 11.95
N ALA A 251 -13.17 23.50 11.53
CA ALA A 251 -14.18 23.60 10.48
C ALA A 251 -13.65 23.05 9.13
N THR A 252 -12.42 23.37 8.78
CA THR A 252 -11.76 22.87 7.56
C THR A 252 -11.53 21.37 7.64
N ILE A 253 -11.06 20.86 8.79
CA ILE A 253 -10.89 19.40 9.01
C ILE A 253 -12.24 18.68 8.89
N THR A 254 -13.31 19.26 9.42
CA THR A 254 -14.67 18.74 9.34
C THR A 254 -15.12 18.53 7.89
N HIS A 255 -14.96 19.57 7.08
CA HIS A 255 -15.31 19.52 5.65
C HIS A 255 -14.44 18.52 4.89
N ARG A 256 -13.13 18.59 5.08
CA ARG A 256 -12.15 17.72 4.45
C ARG A 256 -12.38 16.24 4.69
N LEU A 257 -12.86 15.88 5.88
CA LEU A 257 -13.18 14.50 6.23
C LEU A 257 -14.64 14.12 5.92
N GLY A 258 -15.40 14.95 5.20
CA GLY A 258 -16.76 14.67 4.77
C GLY A 258 -17.76 14.50 5.93
N PHE A 259 -17.61 15.25 7.01
CA PHE A 259 -18.63 15.31 8.07
C PHE A 259 -19.70 16.32 7.71
N GLU A 260 -20.96 15.98 7.96
CA GLU A 260 -22.12 16.85 7.66
C GLU A 260 -22.08 18.18 8.43
N SER A 261 -21.45 18.23 9.60
CA SER A 261 -21.33 19.42 10.43
C SER A 261 -20.16 19.32 11.40
N GLN A 262 -19.65 20.49 11.83
CA GLN A 262 -18.64 20.58 12.88
C GLN A 262 -19.11 19.95 14.20
N SER A 263 -20.39 20.06 14.52
CA SER A 263 -20.96 19.40 15.71
C SER A 263 -20.93 17.87 15.60
N ALA A 264 -21.20 17.32 14.42
CA ALA A 264 -21.08 15.87 14.17
C ALA A 264 -19.62 15.42 14.31
N PHE A 265 -18.67 16.15 13.72
CA PHE A 265 -17.25 15.90 13.89
C PHE A 265 -16.80 15.92 15.34
N CYS A 266 -17.14 16.98 16.09
CA CYS A 266 -16.74 17.12 17.50
C CYS A 266 -17.28 15.98 18.37
N ARG A 267 -18.52 15.54 18.15
CA ARG A 267 -19.09 14.39 18.86
C ARG A 267 -18.34 13.09 18.52
N ALA A 268 -18.10 12.83 17.24
CA ALA A 268 -17.39 11.65 16.77
C ALA A 268 -15.95 11.62 17.29
N PHE A 269 -15.23 12.75 17.24
CA PHE A 269 -13.89 12.89 17.74
C PHE A 269 -13.80 12.64 19.25
N LYS A 270 -14.68 13.28 20.03
CA LYS A 270 -14.74 13.07 21.49
C LYS A 270 -15.11 11.62 21.86
N HIS A 271 -16.00 11.01 21.10
CA HIS A 271 -16.36 9.62 21.30
C HIS A 271 -15.20 8.67 21.04
N ALA A 272 -14.44 8.92 19.96
CA ALA A 272 -13.30 8.07 19.56
C ALA A 272 -12.09 8.20 20.50
N PHE A 273 -11.78 9.43 20.96
CA PHE A 273 -10.53 9.74 21.66
C PHE A 273 -10.70 10.17 23.13
N GLY A 274 -11.93 10.26 23.62
CA GLY A 274 -12.24 10.65 25.00
C GLY A 274 -12.03 12.14 25.29
N MET A 275 -11.49 12.94 24.35
CA MET A 275 -11.18 14.36 24.48
C MET A 275 -11.67 15.17 23.28
N THR A 276 -11.77 16.49 23.44
CA THR A 276 -12.12 17.38 22.33
C THR A 276 -10.93 17.65 21.42
N ALA A 277 -11.18 18.00 20.15
CA ALA A 277 -10.15 18.36 19.18
C ALA A 277 -9.27 19.53 19.69
N THR A 278 -9.87 20.51 20.37
CA THR A 278 -9.13 21.64 20.97
C THR A 278 -8.20 21.19 22.10
N GLN A 279 -8.61 20.23 22.92
CA GLN A 279 -7.74 19.64 23.96
C GLN A 279 -6.59 18.86 23.36
N ALA A 280 -6.87 18.00 22.35
CA ALA A 280 -5.84 17.21 21.66
C ALA A 280 -4.78 18.10 21.01
N ARG A 281 -5.17 19.24 20.42
CA ARG A 281 -4.22 20.22 19.84
C ARG A 281 -3.34 20.86 20.90
N ARG A 282 -3.94 21.34 22.01
CA ARG A 282 -3.16 21.96 23.11
C ARG A 282 -2.15 20.99 23.71
N GLU A 283 -2.50 19.72 23.83
CA GLU A 283 -1.57 18.69 24.32
C GLU A 283 -0.43 18.44 23.34
N ALA A 284 -0.69 18.47 22.03
CA ALA A 284 0.35 18.35 21.01
C ALA A 284 1.32 19.53 21.05
N ASP A 285 0.80 20.77 21.14
CA ASP A 285 1.59 22.00 21.24
C ASP A 285 2.47 22.01 22.52
N ALA A 286 1.94 21.52 23.63
CA ALA A 286 2.67 21.43 24.90
C ALA A 286 3.80 20.37 24.88
N CYS A 287 3.69 19.33 24.03
CA CYS A 287 4.74 18.32 23.85
C CYS A 287 5.83 18.77 22.86
N ALA A 288 5.54 19.74 22.01
CA ALA A 288 6.48 20.26 21.00
C ALA A 288 7.32 21.44 21.51
N ALA A 289 6.93 22.07 22.64
CA ALA A 289 7.62 23.18 23.32
C ALA A 289 8.59 22.70 24.40
#